data_02acb602faaa717175b40d7b6de803c4
#
_entry.id   02acb602faaa717175b40d7b6de803c4
#
_cell.length_a   1.000
_cell.length_b   1.000
_cell.length_c   1.000
_cell.angle_alpha   90.00
_cell.angle_beta   90.00
_cell.angle_gamma   90.00
#
_symmetry.space_group_name_H-M   'P 1'
#
loop_
_entity.id
_entity.type
_entity.pdbx_description
1 polymer ?
#
loop_
_entity_poly.entity_id
_entity_poly.type
_entity_poly.pdbx_seq_one_letter_code
_entity_poly.pdbx_strand_id
1 'polypeptide(L)'
;MTKSQSPKENGRPSSDTVTLTDESGRTLTCSIEHSLELEGQDYVLLLPIDSPVEIFAWQAEGDDEEAVPVEDEDVDPLFSIAKAVLEEQNLTLKRTAITLTVEGDLPDLSSEDIGEDEDTEEGDYEELQWLASFYHEELEYAIYTPLDPFFVLARINADGQPELLSPEEFQKLEPMLPTLEGLIEDRLFEELEE
;
A
#
# COMPACT_ATOMS: atom_id res chain seq x y z
N MET A 1 -13.68 43.83 -21.60
CA MET A 1 -14.04 42.39 -21.50
C MET A 1 -12.79 41.57 -21.79
N THR A 2 -12.11 41.19 -20.79
CA THR A 2 -10.90 40.39 -20.88
C THR A 2 -11.29 38.92 -20.70
N LYS A 3 -11.23 38.16 -21.76
CA LYS A 3 -11.28 36.71 -21.72
C LYS A 3 -9.96 36.23 -21.14
N SER A 4 -10.02 35.79 -19.91
CA SER A 4 -8.95 35.03 -19.31
C SER A 4 -8.92 33.66 -20.00
N GLN A 5 -7.97 33.47 -20.90
CA GLN A 5 -7.66 32.15 -21.41
C GLN A 5 -6.71 31.51 -20.41
N SER A 6 -7.21 30.51 -19.73
CA SER A 6 -6.35 29.62 -18.95
C SER A 6 -5.35 28.96 -19.88
N PRO A 7 -4.06 28.93 -19.54
CA PRO A 7 -3.09 28.21 -20.33
C PRO A 7 -3.48 26.72 -20.35
N LYS A 8 -3.59 26.17 -21.53
CA LYS A 8 -3.65 24.73 -21.71
C LYS A 8 -2.34 24.16 -21.24
N GLU A 9 -2.39 23.53 -20.09
CA GLU A 9 -1.30 22.65 -19.67
C GLU A 9 -1.24 21.49 -20.63
N ASN A 10 -0.22 21.52 -21.47
CA ASN A 10 0.09 20.43 -22.35
C ASN A 10 0.66 19.25 -21.57
N GLY A 11 -0.15 18.19 -21.47
CA GLY A 11 0.32 16.85 -21.65
C GLY A 11 1.38 16.32 -20.71
N ARG A 12 1.08 16.22 -19.45
CA ARG A 12 1.33 15.00 -18.68
C ARG A 12 -0.05 14.47 -18.32
N PRO A 13 -0.30 13.15 -18.41
CA PRO A 13 -1.42 12.63 -17.68
C PRO A 13 -1.14 13.00 -16.23
N SER A 14 -1.84 14.01 -15.75
CA SER A 14 -1.94 14.19 -14.31
C SER A 14 -2.48 12.87 -13.83
N SER A 15 -1.66 12.11 -13.11
CA SER A 15 -2.13 10.95 -12.40
C SER A 15 -3.25 11.49 -11.52
N ASP A 16 -4.48 11.19 -11.92
CA ASP A 16 -5.64 11.62 -11.17
C ASP A 16 -5.53 10.98 -9.80
N THR A 17 -5.43 11.78 -8.78
CA THR A 17 -5.38 11.30 -7.41
C THR A 17 -6.79 11.22 -6.85
N VAL A 18 -7.05 10.16 -6.12
CA VAL A 18 -8.32 9.93 -5.44
C VAL A 18 -8.07 9.57 -3.99
N THR A 19 -9.07 9.79 -3.16
CA THR A 19 -9.01 9.45 -1.74
C THR A 19 -10.05 8.39 -1.43
N LEU A 20 -9.57 7.23 -0.96
CA LEU A 20 -10.42 6.20 -0.38
C LEU A 20 -10.75 6.55 1.06
N THR A 21 -11.95 6.23 1.49
CA THR A 21 -12.39 6.39 2.88
C THR A 21 -13.02 5.08 3.35
N ASP A 22 -12.58 4.59 4.50
CA ASP A 22 -13.16 3.41 5.12
C ASP A 22 -14.35 3.74 6.02
N GLU A 23 -14.97 2.71 6.59
CA GLU A 23 -16.14 2.86 7.48
C GLU A 23 -15.82 3.62 8.77
N SER A 24 -14.56 3.66 9.17
CA SER A 24 -14.08 4.39 10.35
C SER A 24 -13.76 5.87 10.07
N GLY A 25 -13.87 6.30 8.81
CA GLY A 25 -13.52 7.65 8.38
C GLY A 25 -12.04 7.86 8.12
N ARG A 26 -11.24 6.80 8.13
CA ARG A 26 -9.82 6.86 7.73
C ARG A 26 -9.70 6.99 6.23
N THR A 27 -8.72 7.73 5.77
CA THR A 27 -8.52 8.02 4.35
C THR A 27 -7.19 7.47 3.84
N LEU A 28 -7.14 7.14 2.56
CA LEU A 28 -5.92 6.76 1.84
C LEU A 28 -5.92 7.47 0.50
N THR A 29 -4.93 8.31 0.27
CA THR A 29 -4.74 9.01 -1.00
C THR A 29 -3.94 8.14 -1.95
N CYS A 30 -4.49 7.92 -3.13
CA CYS A 30 -3.90 7.06 -4.16
C CYS A 30 -3.87 7.76 -5.51
N SER A 31 -2.94 7.34 -6.37
CA SER A 31 -2.98 7.65 -7.81
C SER A 31 -3.75 6.58 -8.56
N ILE A 32 -4.46 6.97 -9.62
CA ILE A 32 -5.14 6.02 -10.52
C ILE A 32 -4.13 5.53 -11.55
N GLU A 33 -3.80 4.24 -11.49
CA GLU A 33 -2.87 3.61 -12.42
C GLU A 33 -3.59 3.01 -13.62
N HIS A 34 -4.76 2.43 -13.41
CA HIS A 34 -5.55 1.83 -14.46
C HIS A 34 -7.04 1.91 -14.16
N SER A 35 -7.86 2.01 -15.20
CA SER A 35 -9.32 1.97 -15.10
C SER A 35 -9.86 0.88 -16.01
N LEU A 36 -10.85 0.15 -15.54
CA LEU A 36 -11.52 -0.89 -16.31
C LEU A 36 -13.03 -0.86 -16.08
N GLU A 37 -13.77 -1.24 -17.10
CA GLU A 37 -15.22 -1.42 -17.03
C GLU A 37 -15.54 -2.91 -17.10
N LEU A 38 -16.32 -3.39 -16.15
CA LEU A 38 -16.79 -4.76 -16.11
C LEU A 38 -18.27 -4.80 -15.77
N GLU A 39 -19.05 -5.46 -16.60
CA GLU A 39 -20.50 -5.60 -16.43
C GLU A 39 -21.27 -4.27 -16.20
N GLY A 40 -20.78 -3.18 -16.80
CA GLY A 40 -21.37 -1.86 -16.66
C GLY A 40 -20.99 -1.12 -15.37
N GLN A 41 -20.01 -1.66 -14.63
CA GLN A 41 -19.45 -1.05 -13.43
C GLN A 41 -17.99 -0.66 -13.68
N ASP A 42 -17.63 0.56 -13.32
CA ASP A 42 -16.27 1.06 -13.42
C ASP A 42 -15.44 0.69 -12.19
N TYR A 43 -14.26 0.15 -12.44
CA TYR A 43 -13.27 -0.19 -11.43
C TYR A 43 -11.96 0.54 -11.71
N VAL A 44 -11.22 0.84 -10.70
CA VAL A 44 -9.92 1.49 -10.80
C VAL A 44 -8.88 0.75 -9.98
N LEU A 45 -7.68 0.66 -10.54
CA LEU A 45 -6.51 0.18 -9.85
C LEU A 45 -5.76 1.38 -9.31
N LEU A 46 -5.55 1.40 -8.01
CA LEU A 46 -5.00 2.53 -7.29
C LEU A 46 -3.65 2.16 -6.67
N LEU A 47 -2.73 3.11 -6.68
CA LEU A 47 -1.45 3.01 -6.00
C LEU A 47 -1.38 4.06 -4.89
N PRO A 48 -1.18 3.68 -3.62
CA PRO A 48 -1.01 4.64 -2.55
C PRO A 48 0.17 5.57 -2.80
N ILE A 49 -0.02 6.87 -2.54
CA ILE A 49 1.03 7.88 -2.71
C ILE A 49 2.10 7.74 -1.62
N ASP A 50 1.67 7.54 -0.39
CA ASP A 50 2.56 7.23 0.71
C ASP A 50 2.89 5.73 0.72
N SER A 51 4.07 5.36 1.19
CA SER A 51 4.51 3.96 1.22
C SER A 51 3.72 3.16 2.26
N PRO A 52 3.08 2.05 1.87
CA PRO A 52 2.42 1.18 2.84
C PRO A 52 3.44 0.49 3.74
N VAL A 53 3.07 0.28 5.00
CA VAL A 53 3.90 -0.44 5.98
C VAL A 53 3.06 -1.40 6.80
N GLU A 54 3.69 -2.45 7.28
CA GLU A 54 3.10 -3.42 8.17
C GLU A 54 3.97 -3.59 9.43
N ILE A 55 3.31 -3.85 10.55
CA ILE A 55 3.97 -4.16 11.82
C ILE A 55 3.87 -5.66 12.05
N PHE A 56 5.02 -6.28 12.32
CA PHE A 56 5.12 -7.69 12.67
C PHE A 56 5.57 -7.83 14.12
N ALA A 57 5.01 -8.81 14.81
CA ALA A 57 5.45 -9.22 16.13
C ALA A 57 6.33 -10.46 16.00
N TRP A 58 7.51 -10.44 16.61
CA TRP A 58 8.35 -11.63 16.71
C TRP A 58 7.86 -12.51 17.86
N GLN A 59 7.35 -13.66 17.53
CA GLN A 59 6.87 -14.65 18.49
C GLN A 59 7.76 -15.88 18.49
N ALA A 60 8.16 -16.29 19.68
CA ALA A 60 8.90 -17.55 19.83
C ALA A 60 7.93 -18.73 19.79
N GLU A 61 8.09 -19.61 18.82
CA GLU A 61 7.37 -20.87 18.75
C GLU A 61 8.37 -22.04 18.84
N GLY A 62 8.59 -22.50 20.08
CA GLY A 62 9.61 -23.51 20.37
C GLY A 62 11.04 -22.96 20.35
N ASP A 63 11.87 -23.48 19.46
CA ASP A 63 13.25 -23.02 19.25
C ASP A 63 13.38 -22.02 18.06
N ASP A 64 12.28 -21.77 17.36
CA ASP A 64 12.22 -20.87 16.21
C ASP A 64 11.51 -19.56 16.55
N GLU A 65 11.87 -18.49 15.88
CA GLU A 65 11.20 -17.19 15.97
C GLU A 65 10.44 -16.93 14.66
N GLU A 66 9.15 -16.62 14.78
CA GLU A 66 8.29 -16.33 13.64
C GLU A 66 7.80 -14.88 13.71
N ALA A 67 7.84 -14.20 12.56
CA ALA A 67 7.25 -12.87 12.41
C ALA A 67 5.76 -13.01 12.05
N VAL A 68 4.89 -12.54 12.92
CA VAL A 68 3.44 -12.61 12.75
C VAL A 68 2.91 -11.19 12.52
N PRO A 69 2.13 -10.95 11.43
CA PRO A 69 1.54 -9.63 11.21
C PRO A 69 0.58 -9.25 12.35
N VAL A 70 0.70 -8.01 12.79
CA VAL A 70 -0.14 -7.44 13.85
C VAL A 70 -1.51 -7.08 13.27
N GLU A 71 -2.57 -7.55 13.91
CA GLU A 71 -3.93 -7.21 13.51
C GLU A 71 -4.28 -5.75 13.81
N ASP A 72 -5.20 -5.18 13.03
CA ASP A 72 -5.59 -3.76 13.14
C ASP A 72 -6.05 -3.36 14.56
N GLU A 73 -6.66 -4.29 15.30
CA GLU A 73 -7.11 -4.08 16.68
C GLU A 73 -5.95 -3.92 17.66
N ASP A 74 -4.84 -4.61 17.41
CA ASP A 74 -3.64 -4.60 18.24
C ASP A 74 -2.66 -3.45 17.90
N VAL A 75 -2.91 -2.75 16.81
CA VAL A 75 -2.08 -1.61 16.39
C VAL A 75 -2.23 -0.41 17.34
N ASP A 76 -3.39 -0.19 17.94
CA ASP A 76 -3.67 1.00 18.75
C ASP A 76 -2.62 1.27 19.85
N PRO A 77 -2.25 0.29 20.71
CA PRO A 77 -1.22 0.52 21.72
C PRO A 77 0.18 0.66 21.14
N LEU A 78 0.42 0.11 19.95
CA LEU A 78 1.73 0.12 19.30
C LEU A 78 1.96 1.36 18.44
N PHE A 79 0.89 1.99 17.96
CA PHE A 79 0.95 3.07 16.98
C PHE A 79 1.84 4.24 17.42
N SER A 80 1.70 4.71 18.65
CA SER A 80 2.47 5.83 19.16
C SER A 80 3.97 5.52 19.28
N ILE A 81 4.31 4.28 19.61
CA ILE A 81 5.70 3.81 19.72
C ILE A 81 6.29 3.67 18.31
N ALA A 82 5.58 3.00 17.42
CA ALA A 82 5.98 2.84 16.03
C ALA A 82 6.19 4.18 15.33
N LYS A 83 5.28 5.13 15.56
CA LYS A 83 5.40 6.49 15.05
C LYS A 83 6.67 7.18 15.54
N ALA A 84 6.96 7.07 16.84
CA ALA A 84 8.15 7.70 17.43
C ALA A 84 9.46 7.14 16.86
N VAL A 85 9.58 5.83 16.67
CA VAL A 85 10.80 5.24 16.10
C VAL A 85 10.97 5.56 14.62
N LEU A 86 9.89 5.70 13.87
CA LEU A 86 9.94 6.12 12.47
C LEU A 86 10.28 7.61 12.32
N GLU A 87 9.82 8.46 13.23
CA GLU A 87 10.19 9.89 13.25
C GLU A 87 11.70 10.13 13.42
N GLU A 88 12.40 9.22 14.07
CA GLU A 88 13.87 9.25 14.17
C GLU A 88 14.56 9.11 12.80
N GLN A 89 13.88 8.50 11.84
CA GLN A 89 14.33 8.33 10.46
C GLN A 89 13.71 9.35 9.49
N ASN A 90 13.05 10.39 9.99
CA ASN A 90 12.29 11.38 9.22
C ASN A 90 11.08 10.79 8.47
N LEU A 91 10.54 9.70 8.96
CA LEU A 91 9.32 9.08 8.44
C LEU A 91 8.15 9.39 9.37
N THR A 92 7.01 9.73 8.80
CA THR A 92 5.78 10.00 9.57
C THR A 92 4.79 8.86 9.36
N LEU A 93 4.55 8.07 10.41
CA LEU A 93 3.56 6.99 10.38
C LEU A 93 2.14 7.57 10.40
N LYS A 94 1.32 7.08 9.50
CA LYS A 94 -0.10 7.45 9.39
C LYS A 94 -0.97 6.20 9.43
N ARG A 95 -2.10 6.31 10.12
CA ARG A 95 -3.14 5.30 10.07
C ARG A 95 -4.13 5.68 8.99
N THR A 96 -4.09 4.94 7.89
CA THR A 96 -4.92 5.21 6.71
C THR A 96 -5.97 4.13 6.50
N ALA A 97 -6.86 4.32 5.54
CA ALA A 97 -7.78 3.28 5.12
C ALA A 97 -6.98 2.09 4.58
N ILE A 98 -7.40 0.87 4.89
CA ILE A 98 -6.80 -0.39 4.44
C ILE A 98 -5.51 -0.78 5.18
N THR A 99 -4.52 0.11 5.25
CA THR A 99 -3.20 -0.19 5.80
C THR A 99 -2.60 1.01 6.52
N LEU A 100 -1.48 0.78 7.20
CA LEU A 100 -0.63 1.87 7.68
C LEU A 100 0.24 2.37 6.53
N THR A 101 0.56 3.65 6.54
CA THR A 101 1.48 4.26 5.57
C THR A 101 2.50 5.14 6.27
N VAL A 102 3.63 5.38 5.60
CA VAL A 102 4.63 6.35 6.04
C VAL A 102 4.81 7.42 4.97
N GLU A 103 4.86 8.66 5.40
CA GLU A 103 5.25 9.80 4.58
C GLU A 103 6.72 10.12 4.82
N GLY A 104 7.48 10.31 3.76
CA GLY A 104 8.89 10.65 3.79
C GLY A 104 9.71 9.79 2.81
N ASP A 105 10.99 10.09 2.76
CA ASP A 105 11.92 9.33 1.93
C ASP A 105 12.36 8.05 2.65
N LEU A 106 12.10 6.91 2.04
CA LEU A 106 12.52 5.62 2.58
C LEU A 106 14.06 5.52 2.58
N PRO A 107 14.64 4.84 3.58
CA PRO A 107 16.08 4.61 3.59
C PRO A 107 16.51 3.76 2.39
N ASP A 108 17.76 3.98 1.96
CA ASP A 108 18.34 3.19 0.88
C ASP A 108 18.38 1.70 1.25
N LEU A 109 18.02 0.87 0.28
CA LEU A 109 18.07 -0.58 0.43
C LEU A 109 19.51 -1.05 0.65
N SER A 110 19.78 -1.61 1.80
CA SER A 110 21.00 -2.38 2.03
C SER A 110 20.66 -3.88 2.00
N SER A 111 21.61 -4.70 1.59
CA SER A 111 21.43 -6.15 1.54
C SER A 111 21.19 -6.81 2.92
N GLU A 112 21.36 -6.05 3.99
CA GLU A 112 21.07 -6.49 5.38
C GLU A 112 19.62 -6.20 5.80
N ASP A 113 18.94 -5.32 5.06
CA ASP A 113 17.58 -4.87 5.38
C ASP A 113 16.49 -5.67 4.65
N ILE A 114 16.89 -6.57 3.75
CA ILE A 114 15.97 -7.45 3.04
C ILE A 114 15.73 -8.68 3.92
N GLY A 115 14.56 -8.75 4.52
CA GLY A 115 14.10 -9.97 5.18
C GLY A 115 13.72 -11.00 4.12
N GLU A 116 14.57 -12.02 3.93
CA GLU A 116 14.17 -13.21 3.20
C GLU A 116 13.38 -14.10 4.14
N ASP A 117 12.09 -14.20 3.91
CA ASP A 117 11.25 -15.18 4.60
C ASP A 117 11.50 -16.54 3.95
N GLU A 118 12.45 -17.32 4.53
CA GLU A 118 12.89 -18.60 3.98
C GLU A 118 11.85 -19.74 4.09
N ASP A 119 10.71 -19.49 4.72
CA ASP A 119 9.73 -20.55 5.05
C ASP A 119 8.44 -20.56 4.19
N THR A 120 8.35 -19.76 3.13
CA THR A 120 7.20 -19.87 2.23
C THR A 120 7.48 -20.85 1.09
N GLU A 121 6.81 -22.00 1.19
CA GLU A 121 6.77 -22.97 0.11
C GLU A 121 6.13 -22.36 -1.14
N GLU A 122 6.94 -22.21 -2.18
CA GLU A 122 6.60 -21.97 -3.59
C GLU A 122 5.52 -20.89 -3.88
N GLY A 123 5.95 -19.67 -4.19
CA GLY A 123 5.29 -18.84 -5.17
C GLY A 123 5.04 -17.38 -4.88
N ASP A 124 4.95 -16.92 -3.66
CA ASP A 124 4.72 -15.51 -3.35
C ASP A 124 5.71 -15.01 -2.29
N TYR A 125 6.95 -14.78 -2.73
CA TYR A 125 7.91 -14.07 -1.89
C TYR A 125 7.61 -12.58 -1.96
N GLU A 126 6.92 -12.06 -0.96
CA GLU A 126 6.88 -10.63 -0.75
C GLU A 126 8.25 -10.18 -0.20
N GLU A 127 9.00 -9.48 -1.01
CA GLU A 127 10.23 -8.86 -0.56
C GLU A 127 9.86 -7.65 0.32
N LEU A 128 10.27 -7.69 1.56
CA LEU A 128 10.00 -6.65 2.54
C LEU A 128 11.29 -5.93 2.94
N GLN A 129 11.22 -4.61 3.00
CA GLN A 129 12.29 -3.77 3.52
C GLN A 129 12.04 -3.47 4.99
N TRP A 130 12.99 -3.79 5.85
CA TRP A 130 12.98 -3.40 7.26
C TRP A 130 13.17 -1.88 7.40
N LEU A 131 12.35 -1.25 8.23
CA LEU A 131 12.42 0.18 8.51
C LEU A 131 12.86 0.47 9.94
N ALA A 132 12.25 -0.16 10.92
CA ALA A 132 12.54 0.05 12.33
C ALA A 132 12.08 -1.13 13.19
N SER A 133 12.61 -1.24 14.39
CA SER A 133 12.17 -2.18 15.42
C SER A 133 11.93 -1.46 16.74
N PHE A 134 11.05 -2.00 17.55
CA PHE A 134 10.78 -1.52 18.89
C PHE A 134 10.29 -2.66 19.79
N TYR A 135 10.31 -2.41 21.10
CA TYR A 135 9.83 -3.36 22.11
C TYR A 135 8.59 -2.80 22.81
N HIS A 136 7.61 -3.66 23.01
CA HIS A 136 6.45 -3.38 23.82
C HIS A 136 6.01 -4.63 24.56
N GLU A 137 5.82 -4.51 25.88
CA GLU A 137 5.43 -5.63 26.75
C GLU A 137 6.26 -6.93 26.58
N GLU A 138 7.57 -6.79 26.49
CA GLU A 138 8.55 -7.88 26.35
C GLU A 138 8.56 -8.58 24.98
N LEU A 139 7.73 -8.11 24.04
CA LEU A 139 7.75 -8.57 22.65
C LEU A 139 8.52 -7.58 21.76
N GLU A 140 9.24 -8.12 20.82
CA GLU A 140 9.88 -7.34 19.77
C GLU A 140 8.93 -7.19 18.59
N TYR A 141 8.85 -5.96 18.07
CA TYR A 141 8.09 -5.63 16.89
C TYR A 141 9.00 -5.03 15.84
N ALA A 142 8.71 -5.30 14.58
CA ALA A 142 9.42 -4.72 13.44
C ALA A 142 8.43 -4.12 12.44
N ILE A 143 8.86 -3.06 11.79
CA ILE A 143 8.08 -2.35 10.78
C ILE A 143 8.74 -2.58 9.43
N TYR A 144 7.98 -3.10 8.48
CA TYR A 144 8.41 -3.40 7.12
C TYR A 144 7.56 -2.67 6.09
N THR A 145 8.16 -2.34 4.97
CA THR A 145 7.45 -1.88 3.77
C THR A 145 7.66 -2.88 2.63
N PRO A 146 6.62 -3.24 1.87
CA PRO A 146 6.79 -4.11 0.72
C PRO A 146 7.60 -3.42 -0.37
N LEU A 147 8.50 -4.15 -1.02
CA LEU A 147 9.28 -3.68 -2.17
C LEU A 147 8.46 -3.69 -3.45
N ASP A 148 7.51 -4.61 -3.54
CA ASP A 148 6.58 -4.66 -4.65
C ASP A 148 5.50 -3.58 -4.54
N PRO A 149 5.01 -3.05 -5.65
CA PRO A 149 3.93 -2.08 -5.63
C PRO A 149 2.66 -2.63 -4.98
N PHE A 150 2.14 -1.93 -4.01
CA PHE A 150 0.89 -2.28 -3.32
C PHE A 150 -0.29 -1.65 -4.05
N PHE A 151 -1.00 -2.42 -4.86
CA PHE A 151 -2.17 -1.96 -5.59
C PHE A 151 -3.47 -2.20 -4.83
N VAL A 152 -4.37 -1.25 -4.91
CA VAL A 152 -5.71 -1.35 -4.35
C VAL A 152 -6.73 -1.30 -5.48
N LEU A 153 -7.58 -2.30 -5.55
CA LEU A 153 -8.70 -2.32 -6.49
C LEU A 153 -9.93 -1.70 -5.84
N ALA A 154 -10.50 -0.69 -6.48
CA ALA A 154 -11.67 0.02 -5.99
C ALA A 154 -12.75 0.12 -7.07
N ARG A 155 -13.99 0.27 -6.64
CA ARG A 155 -15.13 0.52 -7.51
C ARG A 155 -15.42 2.02 -7.56
N ILE A 156 -15.77 2.54 -8.73
CA ILE A 156 -16.28 3.91 -8.85
C ILE A 156 -17.81 3.91 -8.65
N ASN A 157 -18.27 4.68 -7.68
CA ASN A 157 -19.70 4.82 -7.40
C ASN A 157 -20.38 5.79 -8.37
N ALA A 158 -21.71 5.96 -8.24
CA ALA A 158 -22.50 6.86 -9.07
C ALA A 158 -22.08 8.33 -8.99
N ASP A 159 -21.40 8.73 -7.91
CA ASP A 159 -20.87 10.08 -7.71
C ASP A 159 -19.46 10.27 -8.31
N GLY A 160 -18.89 9.22 -8.90
CA GLY A 160 -17.54 9.23 -9.45
C GLY A 160 -16.43 9.10 -8.42
N GLN A 161 -16.74 8.62 -7.23
CA GLN A 161 -15.78 8.41 -6.14
C GLN A 161 -15.40 6.94 -5.99
N PRO A 162 -14.16 6.65 -5.64
CA PRO A 162 -13.74 5.28 -5.41
C PRO A 162 -14.27 4.76 -4.07
N GLU A 163 -14.75 3.54 -4.08
CA GLU A 163 -15.19 2.80 -2.91
C GLU A 163 -14.47 1.46 -2.82
N LEU A 164 -14.20 1.03 -1.60
CA LEU A 164 -13.63 -0.29 -1.36
C LEU A 164 -14.60 -1.39 -1.83
N LEU A 165 -14.05 -2.42 -2.43
CA LEU A 165 -14.82 -3.57 -2.88
C LEU A 165 -15.37 -4.37 -1.68
N SER A 166 -16.61 -4.83 -1.81
CA SER A 166 -17.12 -5.86 -0.91
C SER A 166 -16.42 -7.20 -1.18
N PRO A 167 -16.39 -8.13 -0.21
CA PRO A 167 -15.81 -9.46 -0.42
C PRO A 167 -16.41 -10.21 -1.61
N GLU A 168 -17.70 -10.05 -1.87
CA GLU A 168 -18.38 -10.64 -3.02
C GLU A 168 -17.93 -10.07 -4.36
N GLU A 169 -17.72 -8.76 -4.42
CA GLU A 169 -17.20 -8.09 -5.63
C GLU A 169 -15.74 -8.47 -5.89
N PHE A 170 -14.94 -8.56 -4.84
CA PHE A 170 -13.56 -9.00 -4.95
C PHE A 170 -13.44 -10.42 -5.51
N GLN A 171 -14.27 -11.36 -5.05
CA GLN A 171 -14.31 -12.72 -5.56
C GLN A 171 -14.69 -12.79 -7.06
N LYS A 172 -15.53 -11.88 -7.53
CA LYS A 172 -15.87 -11.79 -8.97
C LYS A 172 -14.70 -11.31 -9.82
N LEU A 173 -13.86 -10.46 -9.26
CA LEU A 173 -12.71 -9.88 -9.95
C LEU A 173 -11.44 -10.74 -9.83
N GLU A 174 -11.40 -11.62 -8.84
CA GLU A 174 -10.26 -12.52 -8.58
C GLU A 174 -9.77 -13.28 -9.83
N PRO A 175 -10.64 -13.86 -10.68
CA PRO A 175 -10.19 -14.51 -11.92
C PRO A 175 -9.54 -13.56 -12.93
N MET A 176 -9.76 -12.25 -12.79
CA MET A 176 -9.21 -11.23 -13.67
C MET A 176 -7.91 -10.62 -13.15
N LEU A 177 -7.56 -10.86 -11.90
CA LEU A 177 -6.35 -10.32 -11.28
C LEU A 177 -5.07 -10.67 -12.08
N PRO A 178 -4.85 -11.89 -12.58
CA PRO A 178 -3.68 -12.20 -13.39
C PRO A 178 -3.58 -11.37 -14.68
N THR A 179 -4.72 -11.03 -15.27
CA THR A 179 -4.78 -10.16 -16.46
C THR A 179 -4.42 -8.72 -16.09
N LEU A 180 -4.87 -8.25 -14.94
CA LEU A 180 -4.56 -6.91 -14.42
C LEU A 180 -3.07 -6.78 -14.06
N GLU A 181 -2.50 -7.79 -13.43
CA GLU A 181 -1.07 -7.85 -13.12
C GLU A 181 -0.23 -7.77 -14.40
N GLY A 182 -0.58 -8.52 -15.43
CA GLY A 182 0.08 -8.45 -16.72
C GLY A 182 0.02 -7.07 -17.38
N LEU A 183 -1.09 -6.37 -17.27
CA LEU A 183 -1.24 -5.00 -17.76
C LEU A 183 -0.38 -3.99 -16.99
N ILE A 184 -0.23 -4.21 -15.70
CA ILE A 184 0.63 -3.38 -14.84
C ILE A 184 2.09 -3.59 -15.17
N GLU A 185 2.51 -4.84 -15.31
CA GLU A 185 3.90 -5.18 -15.69
C GLU A 185 4.28 -4.56 -17.03
N ASP A 186 3.41 -4.69 -18.04
CA ASP A 186 3.64 -4.10 -19.36
C ASP A 186 3.82 -2.57 -19.28
N ARG A 187 3.04 -1.91 -18.44
CA ARG A 187 3.11 -0.46 -18.28
C ARG A 187 4.37 -0.01 -17.52
N LEU A 188 4.77 -0.76 -16.49
CA LEU A 188 6.01 -0.50 -15.78
C LEU A 188 7.24 -0.65 -16.69
N PHE A 189 7.23 -1.63 -17.59
CA PHE A 189 8.29 -1.81 -18.58
C PHE A 189 8.34 -0.68 -19.61
N GLU A 190 7.20 -0.15 -20.03
CA GLU A 190 7.13 0.99 -20.94
C GLU A 190 7.71 2.28 -20.33
N GLU A 191 7.50 2.50 -19.04
CA GLU A 191 8.06 3.65 -18.33
C GLU A 191 9.58 3.54 -18.12
N LEU A 192 10.11 2.33 -18.04
CA LEU A 192 11.55 2.09 -17.85
C LEU A 192 12.36 2.17 -19.16
N GLU A 193 11.73 2.10 -20.32
CA GLU A 193 12.37 2.21 -21.64
C GLU A 193 12.51 3.65 -22.14
N GLU A 194 11.96 4.62 -21.45
CA GLU A 194 12.14 6.04 -21.80
C GLU A 194 13.32 6.70 -21.12
#